data_bc2eddc1f9a0ecec837fb8c5b3232fd3
#
_entry.id   bc2eddc1f9a0ecec837fb8c5b3232fd3
#
_cell.length_a   1.000
_cell.length_b   1.000
_cell.length_c   1.000
_cell.angle_alpha   90.00
_cell.angle_beta   90.00
_cell.angle_gamma   90.00
#
_symmetry.space_group_name_H-M   'P 1'
#
loop_
_entity.id
_entity.type
_entity.pdbx_description
1 polymer ?
#
loop_
_entity_poly.entity_id
_entity_poly.type
_entity_poly.pdbx_seq_one_letter_code
_entity_poly.pdbx_strand_id
1 'polypeptide(L)'
;MEEIDLKYRGLKTKDVVKSLKRYGKRGIIPYKSLDFVQRYIEDRRSKGYKVNMLAPQKGSQEAFLRNRAGIKILHGNRGGGKSVCLGMDILSSCNHPSFSALVFRKDKTSAEKADGILKVVSKMVEPYGEYIDSKRLSRLDAGGEIRYDYFGDACLSGEKGVSEFKDRQQGGNVVKVAIDECSQATEPIINYLQTVLRSSSGLRTSLIGACNPNPYSDFWRAMVSWWVDDDGIAIPERSGKVRYFFQYGDTIHETAWGDSPQEVFAQAKDYIIARFGKNTKINETNCKRYIKSITFIASGLEDNKILMASNPDYQKNLGGTAQEVSINALGSWKLIKGGNEWITRDEMEEMFSSQPVFDDYFECATLDIAYGLGDVCVMGHFIGHHLQDLEWSNTLKPRDLNLWVRNNLRKWGIGENRLAFDGLGAPTFRDAFPESLAILRGVPKRLDKSKDDQPVRFYFDLRAQLADEMVTRIKGTNLGYCGFSINPELLDKPYVNKTIREALMDQRRAIRRDVERENGKLRLLKKQEAKKIVGCSPDLIEGTFLYRTYFDICDIMIDIPNDIMDELKYL
;
A
#
# COMPACT_ATOMS: atom_id res chain seq x y z
N MET A 1 -10.15 3.72 49.17
CA MET A 1 -10.07 4.06 47.74
C MET A 1 -8.59 4.10 47.42
N GLU A 2 -8.07 3.03 46.86
CA GLU A 2 -6.69 3.01 46.40
C GLU A 2 -6.54 4.12 45.35
N GLU A 3 -5.49 4.89 45.47
CA GLU A 3 -5.15 5.99 44.59
C GLU A 3 -4.94 5.44 43.18
N ILE A 4 -5.96 5.62 42.33
CA ILE A 4 -5.86 5.26 40.94
C ILE A 4 -4.80 6.16 40.36
N ASP A 5 -3.77 5.62 39.76
CA ASP A 5 -2.71 6.39 39.11
C ASP A 5 -3.23 7.23 37.95
N LEU A 6 -3.74 8.40 38.31
CA LEU A 6 -4.28 9.41 37.39
C LEU A 6 -3.20 10.29 36.78
N LYS A 7 -1.92 10.13 37.17
CA LYS A 7 -0.76 10.74 36.51
C LYS A 7 -0.71 10.39 35.02
N TYR A 8 -1.42 9.33 34.69
CA TYR A 8 -1.49 8.82 33.34
C TYR A 8 -1.95 9.85 32.27
N ARG A 9 -2.66 10.92 32.69
CA ARG A 9 -3.20 11.92 31.74
C ARG A 9 -3.10 13.37 32.22
N GLY A 10 -2.35 13.64 33.25
CA GLY A 10 -2.29 14.99 33.84
C GLY A 10 -3.60 15.47 34.45
N LEU A 11 -4.58 14.58 34.67
CA LEU A 11 -5.86 14.92 35.29
C LEU A 11 -5.77 14.75 36.82
N LYS A 12 -6.29 15.73 37.58
CA LYS A 12 -6.41 15.64 39.02
C LYS A 12 -7.54 14.65 39.36
N THR A 13 -7.39 13.90 40.46
CA THR A 13 -8.38 12.92 40.94
C THR A 13 -9.80 13.48 41.01
N LYS A 14 -9.97 14.72 41.49
CA LYS A 14 -11.25 15.41 41.56
C LYS A 14 -11.91 15.62 40.20
N ASP A 15 -11.13 15.90 39.14
CA ASP A 15 -11.63 16.14 37.79
C ASP A 15 -12.11 14.83 37.14
N VAL A 16 -11.44 13.73 37.47
CA VAL A 16 -11.86 12.39 37.08
C VAL A 16 -13.16 11.97 37.76
N VAL A 17 -13.27 12.18 39.06
CA VAL A 17 -14.51 11.86 39.82
C VAL A 17 -15.67 12.71 39.29
N LYS A 18 -15.44 13.99 38.97
CA LYS A 18 -16.44 14.87 38.39
C LYS A 18 -16.85 14.40 36.99
N SER A 19 -15.89 14.02 36.16
CA SER A 19 -16.11 13.44 34.85
C SER A 19 -16.89 12.13 34.91
N LEU A 20 -16.49 11.21 35.79
CA LEU A 20 -17.19 9.94 36.00
C LEU A 20 -18.65 10.16 36.49
N LYS A 21 -18.88 11.12 37.39
CA LYS A 21 -20.23 11.48 37.82
C LYS A 21 -21.09 12.01 36.68
N ARG A 22 -20.51 12.83 35.77
CA ARG A 22 -21.19 13.38 34.62
C ARG A 22 -21.54 12.28 33.60
N TYR A 23 -20.57 11.45 33.23
CA TYR A 23 -20.77 10.38 32.25
C TYR A 23 -21.51 9.17 32.87
N GLY A 24 -21.32 8.90 34.14
CA GLY A 24 -22.06 7.87 34.85
C GLY A 24 -23.58 8.06 34.83
N LYS A 25 -24.08 9.31 34.75
CA LYS A 25 -25.50 9.59 34.52
C LYS A 25 -26.00 9.12 33.18
N ARG A 26 -25.13 9.09 32.15
CA ARG A 26 -25.41 8.57 30.81
C ARG A 26 -25.10 7.07 30.68
N GLY A 27 -24.62 6.41 31.74
CA GLY A 27 -24.30 4.99 31.75
C GLY A 27 -22.99 4.61 31.03
N ILE A 28 -22.12 5.58 30.73
CA ILE A 28 -20.87 5.35 30.00
C ILE A 28 -19.67 5.93 30.73
N ILE A 29 -18.57 5.17 30.77
CA ILE A 29 -17.37 5.51 31.52
C ILE A 29 -16.17 5.46 30.60
N PRO A 30 -15.39 6.55 30.47
CA PRO A 30 -14.10 6.51 29.78
C PRO A 30 -13.14 5.60 30.54
N TYR A 31 -12.45 4.74 29.79
CA TYR A 31 -11.46 3.85 30.37
C TYR A 31 -10.35 4.60 31.11
N LYS A 32 -9.97 4.09 32.29
CA LYS A 32 -8.78 4.56 33.06
C LYS A 32 -7.96 3.44 33.68
N SER A 33 -8.58 2.50 34.35
CA SER A 33 -8.00 1.20 34.68
C SER A 33 -9.12 0.17 34.67
N LEU A 34 -8.80 -1.06 34.26
CA LEU A 34 -9.82 -2.10 34.11
C LEU A 34 -10.51 -2.42 35.44
N ASP A 35 -9.74 -2.54 36.51
CA ASP A 35 -10.28 -2.91 37.85
C ASP A 35 -11.19 -1.81 38.42
N PHE A 36 -10.84 -0.55 38.20
CA PHE A 36 -11.68 0.57 38.62
C PHE A 36 -12.99 0.62 37.82
N VAL A 37 -12.87 0.45 36.50
CA VAL A 37 -14.03 0.45 35.62
C VAL A 37 -14.98 -0.68 35.95
N GLN A 38 -14.48 -1.89 36.23
CA GLN A 38 -15.28 -3.03 36.63
C GLN A 38 -16.03 -2.76 37.97
N ARG A 39 -15.33 -2.34 38.99
CA ARG A 39 -15.96 -2.00 40.31
C ARG A 39 -17.01 -0.90 40.17
N TYR A 40 -16.73 0.13 39.38
CA TYR A 40 -17.71 1.19 39.14
C TYR A 40 -18.94 0.69 38.36
N ILE A 41 -18.76 -0.20 37.40
CA ILE A 41 -19.87 -0.81 36.64
C ILE A 41 -20.72 -1.68 37.55
N GLU A 42 -20.11 -2.48 38.38
CA GLU A 42 -20.79 -3.33 39.38
C GLU A 42 -21.63 -2.48 40.33
N ASP A 43 -21.04 -1.41 40.88
CA ASP A 43 -21.75 -0.45 41.73
C ASP A 43 -22.94 0.21 41.00
N ARG A 44 -22.75 0.61 39.75
CA ARG A 44 -23.84 1.24 38.97
C ARG A 44 -24.92 0.25 38.59
N ARG A 45 -24.57 -0.98 38.21
CA ARG A 45 -25.55 -2.04 37.90
C ARG A 45 -26.35 -2.45 39.11
N SER A 46 -25.72 -2.56 40.28
CA SER A 46 -26.40 -2.85 41.55
C SER A 46 -27.45 -1.77 41.89
N LYS A 47 -27.25 -0.54 41.40
CA LYS A 47 -28.17 0.60 41.54
C LYS A 47 -29.17 0.73 40.40
N GLY A 48 -29.31 -0.28 39.52
CA GLY A 48 -30.28 -0.33 38.45
C GLY A 48 -29.95 0.51 37.21
N TYR A 49 -28.72 1.01 37.07
CA TYR A 49 -28.33 1.77 35.85
C TYR A 49 -27.86 0.84 34.74
N LYS A 50 -28.28 1.13 33.50
CA LYS A 50 -27.65 0.55 32.30
C LYS A 50 -26.29 1.22 32.10
N VAL A 51 -25.24 0.41 32.06
CA VAL A 51 -23.85 0.89 31.87
C VAL A 51 -23.27 0.27 30.60
N ASN A 52 -22.97 1.11 29.62
CA ASN A 52 -22.20 0.71 28.44
C ASN A 52 -20.72 0.89 28.73
N MET A 53 -19.94 -0.14 28.45
CA MET A 53 -18.53 -0.19 28.81
C MET A 53 -17.64 0.15 27.61
N LEU A 54 -16.84 1.21 27.75
CA LEU A 54 -15.69 1.48 26.90
C LEU A 54 -14.42 1.12 27.67
N ALA A 55 -14.17 -0.17 27.84
CA ALA A 55 -12.98 -0.68 28.48
C ALA A 55 -12.17 -1.56 27.51
N PRO A 56 -10.83 -1.44 27.48
CA PRO A 56 -10.01 -2.33 26.69
C PRO A 56 -10.04 -3.73 27.28
N GLN A 57 -9.87 -4.70 26.42
CA GLN A 57 -9.55 -6.04 26.84
C GLN A 57 -8.09 -6.10 27.33
N LYS A 58 -7.81 -6.95 28.31
CA LYS A 58 -6.44 -7.19 28.80
C LYS A 58 -5.56 -7.66 27.65
N GLY A 59 -4.30 -7.25 27.70
CA GLY A 59 -3.32 -7.60 26.68
C GLY A 59 -3.04 -6.44 25.73
N SER A 60 -3.14 -6.66 24.43
CA SER A 60 -2.72 -5.71 23.39
C SER A 60 -3.47 -4.38 23.42
N GLN A 61 -4.79 -4.38 23.65
CA GLN A 61 -5.58 -3.15 23.71
C GLN A 61 -5.18 -2.29 24.92
N GLU A 62 -5.02 -2.91 26.09
CA GLU A 62 -4.59 -2.19 27.29
C GLU A 62 -3.16 -1.64 27.12
N ALA A 63 -2.24 -2.43 26.59
CA ALA A 63 -0.88 -2.00 26.28
C ALA A 63 -0.86 -0.82 25.32
N PHE A 64 -1.69 -0.84 24.29
CA PHE A 64 -1.81 0.25 23.31
C PHE A 64 -2.29 1.56 23.96
N LEU A 65 -3.35 1.49 24.77
CA LEU A 65 -3.90 2.67 25.41
C LEU A 65 -2.96 3.27 26.47
N ARG A 66 -2.17 2.44 27.14
CA ARG A 66 -1.17 2.88 28.14
C ARG A 66 0.08 3.45 27.51
N ASN A 67 0.42 3.06 26.28
CA ASN A 67 1.66 3.50 25.64
C ASN A 67 1.65 5.00 25.34
N ARG A 68 2.85 5.62 25.45
CA ARG A 68 3.05 7.07 25.28
C ARG A 68 3.96 7.43 24.11
N ALA A 69 4.21 6.54 23.18
CA ALA A 69 4.95 6.90 21.97
C ALA A 69 4.20 7.97 21.15
N GLY A 70 4.91 8.79 20.42
CA GLY A 70 4.31 9.78 19.51
C GLY A 70 3.56 9.12 18.35
N ILE A 71 4.06 7.96 17.90
CA ILE A 71 3.41 7.09 16.93
C ILE A 71 3.11 5.76 17.60
N LYS A 72 1.86 5.29 17.52
CA LYS A 72 1.44 3.99 18.08
C LYS A 72 0.75 3.17 17.02
N ILE A 73 1.24 1.98 16.76
CA ILE A 73 0.66 1.05 15.79
C ILE A 73 0.19 -0.21 16.50
N LEU A 74 -1.11 -0.51 16.37
CA LEU A 74 -1.72 -1.76 16.78
C LEU A 74 -1.87 -2.66 15.56
N HIS A 75 -1.04 -3.65 15.45
CA HIS A 75 -1.07 -4.56 14.30
C HIS A 75 -1.48 -5.97 14.70
N GLY A 76 -1.89 -6.77 13.74
CA GLY A 76 -2.13 -8.19 13.95
C GLY A 76 -3.13 -8.78 12.97
N ASN A 77 -3.51 -10.02 13.21
CA ASN A 77 -4.47 -10.74 12.40
C ASN A 77 -5.89 -10.12 12.47
N ARG A 78 -6.80 -10.63 11.66
CA ARG A 78 -8.21 -10.19 11.67
C ARG A 78 -8.89 -10.59 12.98
N GLY A 79 -9.84 -9.75 13.43
CA GLY A 79 -10.66 -10.05 14.62
C GLY A 79 -10.07 -9.57 15.95
N GLY A 80 -8.86 -9.00 15.98
CA GLY A 80 -8.20 -8.53 17.22
C GLY A 80 -8.83 -7.30 17.91
N GLY A 81 -9.99 -6.77 17.43
CA GLY A 81 -10.66 -5.63 18.05
C GLY A 81 -9.94 -4.29 17.86
N LYS A 82 -9.11 -4.16 16.82
CA LYS A 82 -8.22 -3.02 16.58
C LYS A 82 -8.95 -1.69 16.39
N SER A 83 -10.01 -1.65 15.55
CA SER A 83 -10.77 -0.42 15.28
C SER A 83 -11.50 0.11 16.52
N VAL A 84 -11.98 -0.79 17.38
CA VAL A 84 -12.57 -0.43 18.68
C VAL A 84 -11.50 0.18 19.60
N CYS A 85 -10.31 -0.39 19.63
CA CYS A 85 -9.17 0.13 20.39
C CYS A 85 -8.75 1.54 19.94
N LEU A 86 -8.70 1.78 18.63
CA LEU A 86 -8.49 3.13 18.08
C LEU A 86 -9.56 4.11 18.57
N GLY A 87 -10.83 3.72 18.51
CA GLY A 87 -11.94 4.53 19.01
C GLY A 87 -11.79 4.89 20.48
N MET A 88 -11.41 3.93 21.31
CA MET A 88 -11.14 4.19 22.74
C MET A 88 -9.98 5.18 22.94
N ASP A 89 -8.91 5.06 22.16
CA ASP A 89 -7.78 5.99 22.27
C ASP A 89 -8.18 7.39 21.79
N ILE A 90 -8.92 7.52 20.68
CA ILE A 90 -9.47 8.79 20.21
C ILE A 90 -10.27 9.45 21.34
N LEU A 91 -11.22 8.75 21.93
CA LEU A 91 -12.08 9.28 22.96
C LEU A 91 -11.39 9.53 24.31
N SER A 92 -10.16 9.10 24.44
CA SER A 92 -9.40 9.26 25.70
C SER A 92 -9.24 10.70 26.17
N SER A 93 -9.40 11.68 25.30
CA SER A 93 -9.30 13.12 25.59
C SER A 93 -10.56 13.90 25.17
N CYS A 94 -11.66 13.21 24.90
CA CYS A 94 -12.92 13.81 24.38
C CYS A 94 -13.58 14.82 25.34
N ASN A 95 -13.17 14.85 26.60
CA ASN A 95 -13.68 15.79 27.62
C ASN A 95 -12.87 17.09 27.70
N HIS A 96 -11.92 17.31 26.80
CA HIS A 96 -11.16 18.55 26.73
C HIS A 96 -11.69 19.48 25.63
N PRO A 97 -11.98 20.76 25.92
CA PRO A 97 -12.63 21.65 24.94
C PRO A 97 -11.79 21.95 23.68
N SER A 98 -10.48 21.88 23.79
CA SER A 98 -9.56 22.06 22.64
C SER A 98 -9.13 20.75 22.00
N PHE A 99 -9.85 19.64 22.28
CA PHE A 99 -9.52 18.38 21.62
C PHE A 99 -9.99 18.38 20.18
N SER A 100 -9.08 18.02 19.27
CA SER A 100 -9.43 17.77 17.89
C SER A 100 -8.73 16.52 17.36
N ALA A 101 -9.44 15.72 16.60
CA ALA A 101 -8.90 14.52 15.99
C ALA A 101 -9.29 14.41 14.52
N LEU A 102 -8.39 13.81 13.73
CA LEU A 102 -8.65 13.35 12.37
C LEU A 102 -8.66 11.82 12.38
N VAL A 103 -9.67 11.24 11.76
CA VAL A 103 -9.82 9.79 11.61
C VAL A 103 -9.82 9.46 10.13
N PHE A 104 -8.89 8.60 9.73
CA PHE A 104 -8.69 8.24 8.33
C PHE A 104 -8.90 6.75 8.08
N ARG A 105 -9.38 6.46 6.89
CA ARG A 105 -9.30 5.17 6.22
C ARG A 105 -8.98 5.38 4.74
N LYS A 106 -8.59 4.32 4.04
CA LYS A 106 -8.22 4.43 2.63
C LYS A 106 -9.38 4.94 1.77
N ASP A 107 -10.55 4.31 1.87
CA ASP A 107 -11.70 4.65 1.03
C ASP A 107 -13.00 4.84 1.84
N LYS A 108 -13.93 5.59 1.24
CA LYS A 108 -15.21 5.93 1.82
C LYS A 108 -16.05 4.67 2.11
N THR A 109 -16.14 3.79 1.13
CA THR A 109 -16.99 2.61 1.21
C THR A 109 -16.63 1.71 2.40
N SER A 110 -15.34 1.48 2.62
CA SER A 110 -14.88 0.66 3.74
C SER A 110 -15.01 1.37 5.10
N ALA A 111 -14.89 2.71 5.14
CA ALA A 111 -15.05 3.48 6.37
C ALA A 111 -16.51 3.53 6.86
N GLU A 112 -17.46 3.58 5.93
CA GLU A 112 -18.90 3.73 6.19
C GLU A 112 -19.64 2.38 6.33
N LYS A 113 -18.98 1.23 6.12
CA LYS A 113 -19.57 -0.10 6.42
C LYS A 113 -20.00 -0.19 7.88
N ALA A 114 -20.90 -1.13 8.20
CA ALA A 114 -21.45 -1.33 9.55
C ALA A 114 -20.37 -1.41 10.64
N ASP A 115 -19.25 -2.09 10.35
CA ASP A 115 -18.10 -2.25 11.25
C ASP A 115 -16.90 -1.37 10.85
N GLY A 116 -17.11 -0.40 9.94
CA GLY A 116 -16.09 0.55 9.52
C GLY A 116 -15.79 1.57 10.63
N ILE A 117 -14.56 2.09 10.61
CA ILE A 117 -14.06 2.98 11.68
C ILE A 117 -14.96 4.19 11.92
N LEU A 118 -15.58 4.76 10.88
CA LEU A 118 -16.50 5.89 11.02
C LEU A 118 -17.71 5.48 11.86
N LYS A 119 -18.37 4.36 11.53
CA LYS A 119 -19.55 3.88 12.27
C LYS A 119 -19.18 3.42 13.69
N VAL A 120 -18.03 2.81 13.87
CA VAL A 120 -17.54 2.41 15.20
C VAL A 120 -17.32 3.65 16.08
N VAL A 121 -16.56 4.64 15.59
CA VAL A 121 -16.23 5.83 16.39
C VAL A 121 -17.46 6.72 16.60
N SER A 122 -18.30 6.93 15.58
CA SER A 122 -19.51 7.75 15.73
C SER A 122 -20.47 7.18 16.79
N LYS A 123 -20.69 5.85 16.81
CA LYS A 123 -21.46 5.21 17.88
C LYS A 123 -20.82 5.38 19.26
N MET A 124 -19.50 5.28 19.35
CA MET A 124 -18.78 5.49 20.59
C MET A 124 -18.82 6.94 21.09
N VAL A 125 -19.03 7.89 20.17
CA VAL A 125 -19.16 9.33 20.46
C VAL A 125 -20.53 9.69 21.03
N GLU A 126 -21.61 8.99 20.66
CA GLU A 126 -22.99 9.33 21.05
C GLU A 126 -23.17 9.78 22.51
N PRO A 127 -22.49 9.21 23.50
CA PRO A 127 -22.61 9.66 24.88
C PRO A 127 -21.82 10.92 25.22
N TYR A 128 -20.96 11.38 24.33
CA TYR A 128 -20.05 12.50 24.52
C TYR A 128 -20.32 13.67 23.58
N GLY A 129 -21.25 13.49 22.63
CA GLY A 129 -21.54 14.46 21.61
C GLY A 129 -22.47 13.93 20.54
N GLU A 130 -22.47 14.55 19.37
CA GLU A 130 -23.29 14.20 18.22
C GLU A 130 -22.44 13.96 16.99
N TYR A 131 -22.83 13.02 16.14
CA TYR A 131 -22.28 12.84 14.80
C TYR A 131 -23.15 13.52 13.76
N ILE A 132 -22.56 14.37 12.92
CA ILE A 132 -23.19 15.11 11.82
C ILE A 132 -22.75 14.49 10.50
N ASP A 133 -23.59 13.65 9.92
CA ASP A 133 -23.27 12.86 8.74
C ASP A 133 -22.89 13.72 7.53
N SER A 134 -23.65 14.79 7.25
CA SER A 134 -23.39 15.69 6.11
C SER A 134 -22.02 16.38 6.15
N LYS A 135 -21.42 16.50 7.34
CA LYS A 135 -20.11 17.13 7.56
C LYS A 135 -19.01 16.10 7.87
N ARG A 136 -19.35 14.82 8.04
CA ARG A 136 -18.45 13.78 8.55
C ARG A 136 -17.69 14.26 9.78
N LEU A 137 -18.42 14.78 10.73
CA LEU A 137 -17.91 15.47 11.90
C LEU A 137 -18.65 14.99 13.14
N SER A 138 -17.93 14.63 14.19
CA SER A 138 -18.49 14.50 15.52
C SER A 138 -18.15 15.74 16.34
N ARG A 139 -19.17 16.42 16.85
CA ARG A 139 -19.03 17.50 17.84
C ARG A 139 -19.11 16.92 19.24
N LEU A 140 -18.16 17.30 20.08
CA LEU A 140 -18.13 16.83 21.46
C LEU A 140 -18.78 17.86 22.39
N ASP A 141 -19.53 17.39 23.36
CA ASP A 141 -20.20 18.24 24.37
C ASP A 141 -19.22 19.15 25.14
N ALA A 142 -17.95 18.74 25.23
CA ALA A 142 -16.90 19.53 25.85
C ALA A 142 -16.36 20.67 24.96
N GLY A 143 -16.75 20.72 23.69
CA GLY A 143 -16.33 21.73 22.71
C GLY A 143 -15.32 21.22 21.67
N GLY A 144 -14.77 20.03 21.84
CA GLY A 144 -13.86 19.43 20.86
C GLY A 144 -14.56 18.84 19.63
N GLU A 145 -13.78 18.40 18.63
CA GLU A 145 -14.31 17.80 17.42
C GLU A 145 -13.48 16.61 16.90
N ILE A 146 -14.15 15.70 16.18
CA ILE A 146 -13.52 14.58 15.47
C ILE A 146 -13.98 14.63 14.02
N ARG A 147 -13.06 14.77 13.08
CA ARG A 147 -13.34 14.78 11.63
C ARG A 147 -12.94 13.44 11.01
N TYR A 148 -13.70 13.03 10.00
CA TYR A 148 -13.47 11.77 9.28
C TYR A 148 -13.15 12.07 7.81
N ASP A 149 -12.08 11.50 7.28
CA ASP A 149 -11.65 11.70 5.90
C ASP A 149 -10.95 10.44 5.33
N TYR A 150 -10.57 10.48 4.07
CA TYR A 150 -10.02 9.37 3.28
C TYR A 150 -8.74 9.80 2.58
N PHE A 151 -7.84 8.82 2.34
CA PHE A 151 -6.57 9.08 1.66
C PHE A 151 -6.37 8.26 0.36
N GLY A 152 -7.39 7.51 -0.08
CA GLY A 152 -7.27 6.59 -1.22
C GLY A 152 -6.85 7.27 -2.52
N ASP A 153 -7.42 8.43 -2.81
CA ASP A 153 -7.07 9.20 -4.01
C ASP A 153 -5.61 9.65 -4.01
N ALA A 154 -5.09 10.04 -2.83
CA ALA A 154 -3.69 10.41 -2.66
C ALA A 154 -2.72 9.25 -2.92
N CYS A 155 -3.13 8.01 -2.61
CA CYS A 155 -2.33 6.82 -2.89
C CYS A 155 -2.32 6.44 -4.39
N LEU A 156 -3.35 6.82 -5.14
CA LEU A 156 -3.54 6.39 -6.53
C LEU A 156 -3.04 7.41 -7.56
N SER A 157 -3.05 8.70 -7.23
CA SER A 157 -2.80 9.80 -8.16
C SER A 157 -1.37 10.38 -8.06
N GLY A 158 -0.43 9.64 -7.46
CA GLY A 158 0.96 10.06 -7.35
C GLY A 158 1.13 11.40 -6.60
N GLU A 159 2.09 12.22 -7.04
CA GLU A 159 2.39 13.50 -6.37
C GLU A 159 1.22 14.48 -6.37
N LYS A 160 0.42 14.53 -7.44
CA LYS A 160 -0.76 15.38 -7.53
C LYS A 160 -1.79 15.00 -6.48
N GLY A 161 -2.11 13.73 -6.33
CA GLY A 161 -3.06 13.27 -5.31
C GLY A 161 -2.56 13.52 -3.89
N VAL A 162 -1.26 13.38 -3.66
CA VAL A 162 -0.64 13.73 -2.37
C VAL A 162 -0.74 15.24 -2.11
N SER A 163 -0.53 16.10 -3.12
CA SER A 163 -0.68 17.55 -3.00
C SER A 163 -2.10 17.95 -2.67
N GLU A 164 -3.09 17.45 -3.40
CA GLU A 164 -4.51 17.70 -3.15
C GLU A 164 -4.95 17.23 -1.75
N PHE A 165 -4.42 16.09 -1.30
CA PHE A 165 -4.66 15.61 0.06
C PHE A 165 -4.07 16.56 1.11
N LYS A 166 -2.84 17.05 0.90
CA LYS A 166 -2.19 18.02 1.77
C LYS A 166 -3.02 19.31 1.89
N ASP A 167 -3.50 19.84 0.77
CA ASP A 167 -4.29 21.06 0.72
C ASP A 167 -5.60 20.93 1.50
N ARG A 168 -6.28 19.78 1.40
CA ARG A 168 -7.51 19.50 2.17
C ARG A 168 -7.29 19.45 3.68
N GLN A 169 -6.09 19.09 4.12
CA GLN A 169 -5.78 18.92 5.55
C GLN A 169 -5.12 20.16 6.17
N GLN A 170 -4.88 21.24 5.40
CA GLN A 170 -4.27 22.45 5.92
C GLN A 170 -5.18 23.19 6.92
N GLY A 171 -4.56 23.84 7.90
CA GLY A 171 -5.20 24.89 8.71
C GLY A 171 -5.75 24.47 10.07
N GLY A 172 -5.55 23.26 10.56
CA GLY A 172 -6.08 22.83 11.86
C GLY A 172 -5.01 22.59 12.94
N ASN A 173 -5.36 22.85 14.20
CA ASN A 173 -4.63 22.29 15.35
C ASN A 173 -5.20 20.91 15.64
N VAL A 174 -4.48 19.87 15.27
CA VAL A 174 -4.91 18.48 15.43
C VAL A 174 -4.11 17.84 16.54
N VAL A 175 -4.80 17.39 17.58
CA VAL A 175 -4.18 16.72 18.72
C VAL A 175 -3.92 15.24 18.41
N LYS A 176 -4.80 14.61 17.64
CA LYS A 176 -4.71 13.18 17.36
C LYS A 176 -5.06 12.88 15.90
N VAL A 177 -4.21 12.12 15.24
CA VAL A 177 -4.48 11.51 13.95
C VAL A 177 -4.62 10.02 14.16
N ALA A 178 -5.75 9.44 13.75
CA ALA A 178 -6.04 8.02 13.81
C ALA A 178 -6.22 7.45 12.40
N ILE A 179 -5.54 6.36 12.08
CA ILE A 179 -5.57 5.74 10.76
C ILE A 179 -5.96 4.28 10.91
N ASP A 180 -7.15 3.94 10.46
CA ASP A 180 -7.57 2.53 10.38
C ASP A 180 -7.04 1.92 9.09
N GLU A 181 -6.52 0.70 9.17
CA GLU A 181 -5.75 0.03 8.09
C GLU A 181 -4.55 0.89 7.63
N CYS A 182 -3.78 1.40 8.58
CA CYS A 182 -2.68 2.33 8.33
C CYS A 182 -1.59 1.77 7.41
N SER A 183 -1.42 0.46 7.35
CA SER A 183 -0.48 -0.21 6.42
C SER A 183 -0.80 0.01 4.93
N GLN A 184 -1.98 0.55 4.61
CA GLN A 184 -2.38 0.94 3.26
C GLN A 184 -1.98 2.38 2.91
N ALA A 185 -1.57 3.20 3.89
CA ALA A 185 -1.08 4.55 3.65
C ALA A 185 0.38 4.52 3.20
N THR A 186 0.71 5.37 2.22
CA THR A 186 2.07 5.53 1.70
C THR A 186 2.94 6.39 2.62
N GLU A 187 4.26 6.30 2.48
CA GLU A 187 5.21 7.09 3.26
C GLU A 187 4.94 8.60 3.21
N PRO A 188 4.71 9.24 2.03
CA PRO A 188 4.41 10.66 1.94
C PRO A 188 3.16 11.08 2.74
N ILE A 189 2.13 10.23 2.79
CA ILE A 189 0.91 10.49 3.57
C ILE A 189 1.22 10.43 5.06
N ILE A 190 1.90 9.38 5.52
CA ILE A 190 2.28 9.22 6.93
C ILE A 190 3.17 10.37 7.39
N ASN A 191 4.16 10.76 6.58
CA ASN A 191 5.05 11.87 6.89
C ASN A 191 4.28 13.19 6.98
N TYR A 192 3.37 13.46 6.04
CA TYR A 192 2.55 14.67 6.08
C TYR A 192 1.61 14.70 7.29
N LEU A 193 0.91 13.61 7.60
CA LEU A 193 -0.02 13.55 8.73
C LEU A 193 0.66 13.77 10.09
N GLN A 194 1.96 13.53 10.20
CA GLN A 194 2.72 13.93 11.37
C GLN A 194 2.91 15.46 11.47
N THR A 195 2.93 16.18 10.35
CA THR A 195 3.12 17.65 10.36
C THR A 195 1.88 18.42 10.81
N VAL A 196 0.68 17.84 10.67
CA VAL A 196 -0.56 18.50 11.12
C VAL A 196 -0.80 18.36 12.63
N LEU A 197 -0.02 17.52 13.31
CA LEU A 197 -0.11 17.30 14.75
C LEU A 197 0.41 18.53 15.52
N ARG A 198 -0.49 19.32 16.08
CA ARG A 198 -0.21 20.53 16.87
C ARG A 198 -1.17 20.62 18.05
N SER A 199 -0.70 21.16 19.15
CA SER A 199 -1.53 21.45 20.32
C SER A 199 -1.10 22.74 20.99
N SER A 200 -2.00 23.71 21.04
CA SER A 200 -1.84 24.95 21.84
C SER A 200 -2.36 24.79 23.28
N SER A 201 -3.04 23.68 23.57
CA SER A 201 -3.72 23.44 24.85
C SER A 201 -2.90 22.58 25.82
N GLY A 202 -1.68 22.19 25.46
CA GLY A 202 -0.86 21.26 26.24
C GLY A 202 -1.29 19.80 26.17
N LEU A 203 -2.32 19.49 25.39
CA LEU A 203 -2.67 18.11 25.07
C LEU A 203 -1.55 17.46 24.25
N ARG A 204 -1.21 16.21 24.61
CA ARG A 204 -0.18 15.49 23.90
C ARG A 204 -0.68 15.07 22.51
N THR A 205 0.07 15.43 21.51
CA THR A 205 -0.19 15.01 20.13
C THR A 205 0.27 13.56 19.89
N SER A 206 -0.45 12.83 19.06
CA SER A 206 -0.08 11.48 18.64
C SER A 206 -0.69 11.08 17.30
N LEU A 207 0.05 10.29 16.53
CA LEU A 207 -0.46 9.50 15.42
C LEU A 207 -0.70 8.09 15.93
N ILE A 208 -1.90 7.58 15.75
CA ILE A 208 -2.27 6.21 16.13
C ILE A 208 -2.76 5.46 14.89
N GLY A 209 -2.33 4.22 14.74
CA GLY A 209 -2.70 3.38 13.61
C GLY A 209 -3.14 2.00 14.04
N ALA A 210 -4.06 1.41 13.30
CA ALA A 210 -4.39 0.00 13.38
C ALA A 210 -4.26 -0.62 11.99
N CYS A 211 -3.73 -1.83 11.89
CA CYS A 211 -3.61 -2.50 10.61
C CYS A 211 -3.49 -4.03 10.72
N ASN A 212 -3.84 -4.68 9.63
CA ASN A 212 -3.29 -5.97 9.30
C ASN A 212 -1.93 -5.76 8.61
N PRO A 213 -1.01 -6.74 8.63
CA PRO A 213 0.22 -6.66 7.87
C PRO A 213 0.00 -6.35 6.39
N ASN A 214 0.89 -5.55 5.83
CA ASN A 214 0.98 -5.33 4.39
C ASN A 214 2.39 -5.70 3.90
N PRO A 215 2.64 -6.97 3.59
CA PRO A 215 3.96 -7.45 3.14
C PRO A 215 4.44 -6.80 1.85
N TYR A 216 3.53 -6.18 1.09
CA TYR A 216 3.85 -5.53 -0.18
C TYR A 216 4.38 -4.10 -0.02
N SER A 217 4.23 -3.49 1.16
CA SER A 217 4.73 -2.14 1.42
C SER A 217 6.14 -2.20 2.00
N ASP A 218 7.11 -1.74 1.23
CA ASP A 218 8.50 -1.65 1.66
C ASP A 218 8.66 -0.69 2.85
N PHE A 219 8.03 0.48 2.77
CA PHE A 219 7.98 1.45 3.86
C PHE A 219 7.52 0.82 5.19
N TRP A 220 6.38 0.10 5.17
CA TRP A 220 5.86 -0.48 6.40
C TRP A 220 6.69 -1.65 6.90
N ARG A 221 7.24 -2.49 5.99
CA ARG A 221 8.17 -3.54 6.40
C ARG A 221 9.42 -2.97 7.06
N ALA A 222 10.01 -1.94 6.47
CA ALA A 222 11.17 -1.24 7.05
C ALA A 222 10.81 -0.61 8.42
N MET A 223 9.64 0.05 8.51
CA MET A 223 9.17 0.71 9.73
C MET A 223 9.00 -0.25 10.91
N VAL A 224 8.55 -1.48 10.67
CA VAL A 224 8.25 -2.47 11.72
C VAL A 224 9.34 -3.53 11.91
N SER A 225 10.37 -3.54 11.08
CA SER A 225 11.38 -4.59 10.98
C SER A 225 11.99 -5.02 12.32
N TRP A 226 12.21 -4.09 13.24
CA TRP A 226 12.76 -4.40 14.55
C TRP A 226 11.81 -5.18 15.46
N TRP A 227 10.48 -5.07 15.27
CA TRP A 227 9.47 -5.75 16.11
C TRP A 227 9.07 -7.13 15.59
N VAL A 228 9.54 -7.53 14.41
CA VAL A 228 9.20 -8.81 13.79
C VAL A 228 10.45 -9.66 13.58
N ASP A 229 10.28 -10.96 13.51
CA ASP A 229 11.32 -11.93 13.19
C ASP A 229 11.46 -12.12 11.66
N ASP A 230 12.33 -13.05 11.25
CA ASP A 230 12.58 -13.37 9.83
C ASP A 230 11.35 -13.98 9.13
N ASP A 231 10.40 -14.50 9.89
CA ASP A 231 9.11 -14.97 9.38
C ASP A 231 8.04 -13.87 9.35
N GLY A 232 8.42 -12.63 9.72
CA GLY A 232 7.55 -11.48 9.76
C GLY A 232 6.55 -11.51 10.90
N ILE A 233 6.72 -12.42 11.85
CA ILE A 233 5.86 -12.56 13.04
C ILE A 233 6.37 -11.62 14.14
N ALA A 234 5.45 -11.02 14.87
CA ALA A 234 5.81 -10.14 15.96
C ALA A 234 6.57 -10.88 17.06
N ILE A 235 7.70 -10.32 17.47
CA ILE A 235 8.52 -10.80 18.60
C ILE A 235 7.84 -10.32 19.88
N PRO A 236 7.31 -11.24 20.74
CA PRO A 236 6.50 -10.87 21.91
C PRO A 236 7.24 -9.92 22.87
N GLU A 237 8.53 -10.14 23.10
CA GLU A 237 9.37 -9.36 24.00
C GLU A 237 9.61 -7.93 23.52
N ARG A 238 9.43 -7.68 22.22
CA ARG A 238 9.56 -6.35 21.58
C ARG A 238 8.22 -5.64 21.43
N SER A 239 7.10 -6.37 21.52
CA SER A 239 5.76 -5.79 21.45
C SER A 239 5.57 -4.73 22.54
N GLY A 240 5.14 -3.54 22.15
CA GLY A 240 4.92 -2.41 23.07
C GLY A 240 6.19 -1.64 23.48
N LYS A 241 7.39 -2.11 23.16
CA LYS A 241 8.61 -1.33 23.38
C LYS A 241 8.64 -0.10 22.48
N VAL A 242 9.16 1.00 23.00
CA VAL A 242 9.28 2.27 22.28
C VAL A 242 10.66 2.34 21.66
N ARG A 243 10.69 2.61 20.36
CA ARG A 243 11.90 2.97 19.64
C ARG A 243 11.88 4.44 19.26
N TYR A 244 13.05 5.00 19.04
CA TYR A 244 13.24 6.38 18.60
C TYR A 244 13.87 6.40 17.21
N PHE A 245 13.50 7.42 16.42
CA PHE A 245 14.03 7.52 15.07
C PHE A 245 14.09 8.97 14.57
N PHE A 246 15.00 9.18 13.63
CA PHE A 246 15.13 10.42 12.87
C PHE A 246 15.42 10.10 11.42
N GLN A 247 14.47 10.40 10.54
CA GLN A 247 14.63 10.27 9.10
C GLN A 247 15.39 11.49 8.58
N TYR A 248 16.58 11.27 8.02
CA TYR A 248 17.46 12.33 7.52
C TYR A 248 17.40 12.48 6.00
N GLY A 249 16.94 11.47 5.25
CA GLY A 249 16.75 11.48 3.82
C GLY A 249 15.28 11.40 3.41
N ASP A 250 15.05 11.08 2.15
CA ASP A 250 13.72 11.10 1.53
C ASP A 250 12.91 9.81 1.79
N THR A 251 13.58 8.72 2.12
CA THR A 251 12.97 7.42 2.35
C THR A 251 13.20 6.91 3.77
N ILE A 252 12.37 5.96 4.20
CA ILE A 252 12.49 5.30 5.51
C ILE A 252 13.85 4.60 5.71
N HIS A 253 14.51 4.18 4.62
CA HIS A 253 15.82 3.53 4.68
C HIS A 253 16.93 4.51 5.11
N GLU A 254 16.72 5.81 4.95
CA GLU A 254 17.61 6.87 5.38
C GLU A 254 17.20 7.38 6.77
N THR A 255 17.19 6.47 7.75
CA THR A 255 16.69 6.72 9.10
C THR A 255 17.64 6.19 10.16
N ALA A 256 18.03 7.05 11.09
CA ALA A 256 18.72 6.65 12.31
C ALA A 256 17.73 6.10 13.33
N TRP A 257 18.00 4.94 13.90
CA TRP A 257 17.17 4.25 14.88
C TRP A 257 17.91 3.99 16.19
N GLY A 258 17.22 4.06 17.33
CA GLY A 258 17.80 3.76 18.63
C GLY A 258 16.75 3.44 19.70
N ASP A 259 17.22 2.92 20.83
CA ASP A 259 16.38 2.64 22.01
C ASP A 259 16.24 3.88 22.90
N SER A 260 17.03 4.92 22.64
CA SER A 260 16.96 6.22 23.29
C SER A 260 17.11 7.36 22.30
N PRO A 261 16.60 8.57 22.62
CA PRO A 261 16.86 9.77 21.81
C PRO A 261 18.35 10.09 21.69
N GLN A 262 19.16 9.77 22.70
CA GLN A 262 20.59 10.01 22.71
C GLN A 262 21.32 9.15 21.68
N GLU A 263 20.96 7.88 21.56
CA GLU A 263 21.52 7.00 20.53
C GLU A 263 21.23 7.50 19.12
N VAL A 264 19.98 7.90 18.86
CA VAL A 264 19.59 8.47 17.55
C VAL A 264 20.33 9.78 17.30
N PHE A 265 20.48 10.62 18.34
CA PHE A 265 21.22 11.87 18.22
C PHE A 265 22.69 11.62 17.89
N ALA A 266 23.33 10.64 18.51
CA ALA A 266 24.71 10.28 18.23
C ALA A 266 24.92 9.85 16.76
N GLN A 267 23.95 9.11 16.19
CA GLN A 267 24.00 8.64 14.81
C GLN A 267 23.72 9.75 13.77
N ALA A 268 22.78 10.67 14.05
CA ALA A 268 22.26 11.65 13.10
C ALA A 268 22.53 13.11 13.53
N LYS A 269 23.54 13.35 14.38
CA LYS A 269 23.83 14.64 15.00
C LYS A 269 23.91 15.78 13.98
N ASP A 270 24.69 15.60 12.93
CA ASP A 270 24.95 16.66 11.95
C ASP A 270 23.68 17.00 11.15
N TYR A 271 22.89 15.99 10.79
CA TYR A 271 21.61 16.19 10.11
C TYR A 271 20.58 16.88 11.00
N ILE A 272 20.52 16.53 12.30
CA ILE A 272 19.61 17.17 13.27
C ILE A 272 20.01 18.63 13.48
N ILE A 273 21.30 18.92 13.64
CA ILE A 273 21.81 20.27 13.81
C ILE A 273 21.59 21.09 12.53
N ALA A 274 21.87 20.55 11.36
CA ALA A 274 21.63 21.22 10.09
C ALA A 274 20.14 21.60 9.90
N ARG A 275 19.23 20.70 10.26
CA ARG A 275 17.78 20.89 10.07
C ARG A 275 17.17 21.85 11.11
N PHE A 276 17.60 21.80 12.36
CA PHE A 276 16.95 22.48 13.48
C PHE A 276 17.85 23.41 14.29
N GLY A 277 19.17 23.36 14.10
CA GLY A 277 20.16 24.04 14.95
C GLY A 277 20.35 25.54 14.68
N LYS A 278 19.70 26.08 13.63
CA LYS A 278 19.94 27.48 13.17
C LYS A 278 19.81 28.55 14.27
N ASN A 279 18.87 28.36 15.22
CA ASN A 279 18.60 29.28 16.33
C ASN A 279 18.64 28.61 17.72
N THR A 280 19.07 27.34 17.81
CA THR A 280 19.02 26.57 19.06
C THR A 280 20.22 25.65 19.16
N LYS A 281 20.95 25.71 20.28
CA LYS A 281 22.02 24.75 20.56
C LYS A 281 21.39 23.40 20.92
N ILE A 282 21.56 22.42 20.02
CA ILE A 282 21.06 21.06 20.22
C ILE A 282 22.17 20.19 20.79
N ASN A 283 21.86 19.43 21.82
CA ASN A 283 22.75 18.53 22.54
C ASN A 283 21.98 17.30 23.06
N GLU A 284 22.66 16.37 23.71
CA GLU A 284 22.09 15.15 24.25
C GLU A 284 20.93 15.37 25.25
N THR A 285 20.97 16.48 25.98
CA THR A 285 19.95 16.81 26.99
C THR A 285 18.62 17.21 26.36
N ASN A 286 18.67 17.94 25.22
CA ASN A 286 17.47 18.47 24.58
C ASN A 286 17.10 17.79 23.24
N CYS A 287 17.91 16.86 22.74
CA CYS A 287 17.73 16.18 21.44
C CYS A 287 16.36 15.49 21.32
N LYS A 288 15.78 15.02 22.41
CA LYS A 288 14.45 14.38 22.45
C LYS A 288 13.35 15.22 21.79
N ARG A 289 13.50 16.54 21.73
CA ARG A 289 12.52 17.45 21.10
C ARG A 289 12.48 17.32 19.58
N TYR A 290 13.52 16.76 18.98
CA TYR A 290 13.73 16.68 17.53
C TYR A 290 13.65 15.24 17.00
N ILE A 291 13.51 14.27 17.90
CA ILE A 291 13.53 12.85 17.61
C ILE A 291 12.14 12.26 17.86
N LYS A 292 11.64 11.52 16.90
CA LYS A 292 10.33 10.89 16.97
C LYS A 292 10.39 9.59 17.78
N SER A 293 9.26 9.21 18.36
CA SER A 293 9.12 7.93 19.07
C SER A 293 7.97 7.11 18.48
N ILE A 294 8.17 5.82 18.34
CA ILE A 294 7.19 4.89 17.80
C ILE A 294 7.14 3.63 18.66
N THR A 295 5.97 3.03 18.76
CA THR A 295 5.75 1.70 19.29
C THR A 295 4.88 0.88 18.37
N PHE A 296 5.15 -0.41 18.37
CA PHE A 296 4.43 -1.39 17.59
C PHE A 296 3.92 -2.48 18.54
N ILE A 297 2.62 -2.71 18.56
CA ILE A 297 1.98 -3.62 19.53
C ILE A 297 1.26 -4.69 18.73
N ALA A 298 1.63 -5.94 18.98
CA ALA A 298 0.99 -7.09 18.40
C ALA A 298 -0.36 -7.37 19.07
N SER A 299 -1.37 -7.68 18.24
CA SER A 299 -2.72 -8.04 18.69
C SER A 299 -3.18 -9.30 17.96
N GLY A 300 -3.35 -10.36 18.70
CA GLY A 300 -3.87 -11.63 18.21
C GLY A 300 -5.40 -11.73 18.30
N LEU A 301 -5.96 -12.75 17.66
CA LEU A 301 -7.37 -13.07 17.79
C LEU A 301 -7.70 -13.47 19.25
N GLU A 302 -6.76 -14.12 19.94
CA GLU A 302 -6.89 -14.54 21.35
C GLU A 302 -7.02 -13.35 22.30
N ASP A 303 -6.54 -12.17 21.92
CA ASP A 303 -6.71 -10.95 22.70
C ASP A 303 -8.16 -10.46 22.70
N ASN A 304 -8.96 -10.85 21.69
CA ASN A 304 -10.36 -10.46 21.56
C ASN A 304 -11.29 -11.52 22.16
N LYS A 305 -11.28 -11.62 23.47
CA LYS A 305 -12.09 -12.58 24.22
C LYS A 305 -13.59 -12.43 23.97
N ILE A 306 -14.05 -11.22 23.67
CA ILE A 306 -15.47 -10.97 23.34
C ILE A 306 -15.85 -11.65 22.03
N LEU A 307 -15.03 -11.51 21.00
CA LEU A 307 -15.27 -12.17 19.71
C LEU A 307 -15.17 -13.69 19.86
N MET A 308 -14.15 -14.18 20.55
CA MET A 308 -13.95 -15.61 20.76
C MET A 308 -15.08 -16.26 21.55
N ALA A 309 -15.68 -15.55 22.51
CA ALA A 309 -16.83 -16.02 23.26
C ALA A 309 -18.13 -16.00 22.43
N SER A 310 -18.30 -14.98 21.57
CA SER A 310 -19.51 -14.85 20.73
C SER A 310 -19.46 -15.69 19.44
N ASN A 311 -18.26 -15.94 18.91
CA ASN A 311 -18.04 -16.72 17.69
C ASN A 311 -16.75 -17.55 17.80
N PRO A 312 -16.77 -18.69 18.52
CA PRO A 312 -15.58 -19.53 18.70
C PRO A 312 -15.00 -20.08 17.38
N ASP A 313 -15.85 -20.24 16.38
CA ASP A 313 -15.48 -20.77 15.06
C ASP A 313 -14.91 -19.73 14.09
N TYR A 314 -14.78 -18.47 14.50
CA TYR A 314 -14.29 -17.39 13.65
C TYR A 314 -12.94 -17.71 13.01
N GLN A 315 -12.06 -18.40 13.72
CA GLN A 315 -10.73 -18.77 13.23
C GLN A 315 -10.78 -19.67 11.99
N LYS A 316 -11.79 -20.52 11.87
CA LYS A 316 -11.99 -21.41 10.70
C LYS A 316 -12.25 -20.63 9.40
N ASN A 317 -12.74 -19.39 9.53
CA ASN A 317 -13.05 -18.52 8.39
C ASN A 317 -11.83 -17.70 7.90
N LEU A 318 -10.68 -17.83 8.56
CA LEU A 318 -9.43 -17.14 8.18
C LEU A 318 -8.61 -17.99 7.19
N GLY A 319 -9.27 -18.53 6.18
CA GLY A 319 -8.67 -19.30 5.08
C GLY A 319 -8.26 -18.42 3.91
N GLY A 320 -7.81 -19.05 2.83
CA GLY A 320 -7.43 -18.40 1.58
C GLY A 320 -6.10 -18.91 1.04
N THR A 321 -5.43 -18.11 0.22
CA THR A 321 -4.09 -18.40 -0.27
C THR A 321 -3.06 -18.40 0.87
N ALA A 322 -1.89 -19.02 0.66
CA ALA A 322 -0.82 -19.06 1.66
C ALA A 322 -0.47 -17.65 2.18
N GLN A 323 -0.44 -16.65 1.30
CA GLN A 323 -0.17 -15.25 1.70
C GLN A 323 -1.33 -14.67 2.52
N GLU A 324 -2.58 -14.94 2.17
CA GLU A 324 -3.75 -14.46 2.93
C GLU A 324 -3.83 -15.11 4.31
N VAL A 325 -3.56 -16.39 4.42
CA VAL A 325 -3.45 -17.09 5.70
C VAL A 325 -2.32 -16.48 6.53
N SER A 326 -1.16 -16.24 5.92
CA SER A 326 -0.03 -15.60 6.58
C SER A 326 -0.38 -14.21 7.13
N ILE A 327 -1.10 -13.39 6.37
CA ILE A 327 -1.52 -12.04 6.80
C ILE A 327 -2.66 -12.11 7.81
N ASN A 328 -3.73 -12.84 7.48
CA ASN A 328 -5.01 -12.76 8.19
C ASN A 328 -5.06 -13.64 9.45
N ALA A 329 -4.43 -14.81 9.41
CA ALA A 329 -4.40 -15.77 10.52
C ALA A 329 -3.14 -15.62 11.38
N LEU A 330 -1.96 -15.47 10.76
CA LEU A 330 -0.69 -15.41 11.48
C LEU A 330 -0.23 -13.98 11.81
N GLY A 331 -0.75 -12.97 11.11
CA GLY A 331 -0.32 -11.59 11.30
C GLY A 331 1.10 -11.30 10.82
N SER A 332 1.57 -12.07 9.82
CA SER A 332 2.94 -11.99 9.31
C SER A 332 3.15 -10.84 8.32
N TRP A 333 4.28 -10.16 8.47
CA TRP A 333 4.79 -9.12 7.55
C TRP A 333 5.68 -9.70 6.45
N LYS A 334 5.90 -11.02 6.45
CA LYS A 334 6.71 -11.69 5.44
C LYS A 334 5.98 -11.75 4.12
N LEU A 335 6.65 -11.30 3.08
CA LEU A 335 6.20 -11.57 1.72
C LEU A 335 6.56 -13.02 1.39
N ILE A 336 5.56 -13.87 1.25
CA ILE A 336 5.79 -15.26 0.86
C ILE A 336 6.21 -15.27 -0.61
N LYS A 337 7.46 -15.64 -0.88
CA LYS A 337 7.95 -15.85 -2.23
C LYS A 337 7.11 -16.95 -2.88
N GLY A 338 6.47 -16.66 -4.00
CA GLY A 338 5.70 -17.63 -4.79
C GLY A 338 4.19 -17.75 -4.49
N GLY A 339 3.64 -17.04 -3.50
CA GLY A 339 2.22 -17.21 -3.10
C GLY A 339 1.17 -16.71 -4.10
N ASN A 340 1.43 -15.71 -4.94
CA ASN A 340 0.57 -15.22 -6.04
C ASN A 340 1.32 -14.31 -7.01
N GLU A 341 2.63 -14.13 -6.86
CA GLU A 341 3.43 -13.45 -7.85
C GLU A 341 3.72 -14.42 -8.99
N TRP A 342 3.23 -14.09 -10.16
CA TRP A 342 3.45 -14.92 -11.33
C TRP A 342 4.89 -14.77 -11.88
N ILE A 343 5.49 -13.60 -11.61
CA ILE A 343 6.92 -13.32 -11.87
C ILE A 343 7.54 -12.90 -10.53
N THR A 344 8.52 -13.65 -10.05
CA THR A 344 9.23 -13.36 -8.81
C THR A 344 10.27 -12.24 -9.00
N ARG A 345 10.78 -11.71 -7.88
CA ARG A 345 11.87 -10.74 -7.91
C ARG A 345 13.13 -11.33 -8.54
N ASP A 346 13.46 -12.55 -8.16
CA ASP A 346 14.68 -13.22 -8.59
C ASP A 346 14.65 -13.49 -10.11
N GLU A 347 13.49 -13.88 -10.66
CA GLU A 347 13.27 -14.03 -12.11
C GLU A 347 13.41 -12.70 -12.87
N MET A 348 12.97 -11.57 -12.29
CA MET A 348 13.18 -10.25 -12.88
C MET A 348 14.66 -9.82 -12.83
N GLU A 349 15.36 -10.07 -11.72
CA GLU A 349 16.80 -9.77 -11.63
C GLU A 349 17.60 -10.65 -12.60
N GLU A 350 17.21 -11.90 -12.78
CA GLU A 350 17.77 -12.76 -13.82
C GLU A 350 17.58 -12.17 -15.21
N MET A 351 16.38 -11.71 -15.56
CA MET A 351 16.11 -11.03 -16.83
C MET A 351 16.98 -9.78 -17.02
N PHE A 352 17.21 -9.00 -15.96
CA PHE A 352 18.05 -7.79 -16.02
C PHE A 352 19.54 -8.10 -16.21
N SER A 353 19.99 -9.26 -15.76
CA SER A 353 21.39 -9.70 -15.85
C SER A 353 21.65 -10.69 -16.98
N SER A 354 20.62 -11.15 -17.67
CA SER A 354 20.74 -12.12 -18.76
C SER A 354 21.51 -11.55 -19.94
N GLN A 355 22.27 -12.43 -20.60
CA GLN A 355 22.87 -12.09 -21.90
C GLN A 355 21.76 -11.79 -22.91
N PRO A 356 22.07 -10.95 -23.92
CA PRO A 356 21.09 -10.64 -24.97
C PRO A 356 20.54 -11.90 -25.64
N VAL A 357 19.20 -12.00 -25.71
CA VAL A 357 18.49 -13.12 -26.32
C VAL A 357 18.09 -12.73 -27.74
N PHE A 358 18.88 -13.12 -28.72
CA PHE A 358 18.70 -12.87 -30.16
C PHE A 358 18.30 -14.17 -30.89
N ASP A 359 17.34 -14.89 -30.33
CA ASP A 359 16.96 -16.22 -30.79
C ASP A 359 16.35 -16.22 -32.21
N ASP A 360 15.78 -15.11 -32.68
CA ASP A 360 15.16 -14.97 -33.99
C ASP A 360 15.64 -13.76 -34.84
N TYR A 361 16.46 -12.86 -34.29
CA TYR A 361 16.91 -11.61 -34.92
C TYR A 361 15.78 -10.75 -35.50
N PHE A 362 14.55 -11.02 -35.10
CA PHE A 362 13.39 -10.28 -35.58
C PHE A 362 13.32 -8.91 -34.89
N GLU A 363 13.42 -7.84 -35.66
CA GLU A 363 13.27 -6.49 -35.14
C GLU A 363 11.81 -6.05 -35.15
N CYS A 364 11.31 -5.58 -34.01
CA CYS A 364 9.95 -5.07 -33.90
C CYS A 364 9.82 -3.96 -32.85
N ALA A 365 8.71 -3.23 -32.95
CA ALA A 365 8.33 -2.24 -31.96
C ALA A 365 7.00 -2.60 -31.31
N THR A 366 6.88 -2.23 -30.03
CA THR A 366 5.65 -2.37 -29.24
C THR A 366 5.18 -1.00 -28.76
N LEU A 367 3.88 -0.80 -28.57
CA LEU A 367 3.33 0.48 -28.14
C LEU A 367 2.11 0.29 -27.23
N ASP A 368 2.16 0.82 -26.01
CA ASP A 368 0.99 1.07 -25.16
C ASP A 368 0.59 2.54 -25.26
N ILE A 369 -0.62 2.80 -25.76
CA ILE A 369 -1.10 4.15 -26.05
C ILE A 369 -1.78 4.72 -24.81
N ALA A 370 -1.28 5.86 -24.32
CA ALA A 370 -1.90 6.64 -23.27
C ALA A 370 -1.95 8.14 -23.64
N TYR A 371 -3.00 8.83 -23.19
CA TYR A 371 -3.26 10.23 -23.53
C TYR A 371 -3.17 11.16 -22.32
N GLY A 372 -2.17 11.02 -21.47
CA GLY A 372 -2.06 11.78 -20.24
C GLY A 372 -3.04 11.25 -19.17
N LEU A 373 -3.43 12.04 -18.19
CA LEU A 373 -4.29 11.61 -17.06
C LEU A 373 -3.65 10.57 -16.11
N GLY A 374 -2.32 10.47 -16.12
CA GLY A 374 -1.57 9.63 -15.18
C GLY A 374 -1.15 8.25 -15.72
N ASP A 375 -1.55 7.88 -16.92
CA ASP A 375 -1.03 6.71 -17.63
C ASP A 375 0.11 7.14 -18.58
N VAL A 376 1.06 6.24 -18.85
CA VAL A 376 2.28 6.52 -19.59
C VAL A 376 2.22 5.86 -20.97
N CYS A 377 2.43 6.64 -22.04
CA CYS A 377 2.65 6.10 -23.36
C CYS A 377 4.05 5.49 -23.43
N VAL A 378 4.16 4.22 -23.77
CA VAL A 378 5.43 3.48 -23.77
C VAL A 378 5.62 2.81 -25.13
N MET A 379 6.83 2.93 -25.69
CA MET A 379 7.21 2.29 -26.95
C MET A 379 8.54 1.56 -26.77
N GLY A 380 8.55 0.25 -26.98
CA GLY A 380 9.74 -0.61 -26.88
C GLY A 380 10.27 -1.02 -28.25
N HIS A 381 11.60 -1.05 -28.40
CA HIS A 381 12.31 -1.60 -29.55
C HIS A 381 12.95 -2.93 -29.17
N PHE A 382 12.62 -3.98 -29.87
CA PHE A 382 13.15 -5.32 -29.64
C PHE A 382 13.96 -5.81 -30.85
N ILE A 383 15.05 -6.51 -30.55
CA ILE A 383 15.79 -7.36 -31.48
C ILE A 383 15.70 -8.78 -30.90
N GLY A 384 14.99 -9.69 -31.57
CA GLY A 384 14.58 -10.95 -30.97
C GLY A 384 13.75 -10.71 -29.72
N HIS A 385 14.18 -11.26 -28.58
CA HIS A 385 13.56 -11.04 -27.27
C HIS A 385 14.40 -10.13 -26.35
N HIS A 386 15.34 -9.39 -26.94
CA HIS A 386 16.13 -8.38 -26.24
C HIS A 386 15.51 -6.99 -26.40
N LEU A 387 15.12 -6.35 -25.29
CA LEU A 387 14.68 -4.95 -25.29
C LEU A 387 15.91 -4.04 -25.49
N GLN A 388 16.11 -3.59 -26.72
CA GLN A 388 17.28 -2.81 -27.14
C GLN A 388 17.17 -1.32 -26.79
N ASP A 389 15.98 -0.72 -26.98
CA ASP A 389 15.72 0.69 -26.66
C ASP A 389 14.28 0.90 -26.20
N LEU A 390 14.03 2.01 -25.53
CA LEU A 390 12.75 2.36 -24.92
C LEU A 390 12.53 3.86 -24.99
N GLU A 391 11.34 4.25 -25.45
CA GLU A 391 10.86 5.62 -25.37
C GLU A 391 9.53 5.70 -24.63
N TRP A 392 9.33 6.73 -23.84
CA TRP A 392 8.11 6.93 -23.08
C TRP A 392 7.73 8.39 -22.93
N SER A 393 6.45 8.67 -22.69
CA SER A 393 5.96 10.00 -22.39
C SER A 393 4.68 9.95 -21.54
N ASN A 394 4.61 10.76 -20.49
CA ASN A 394 3.42 10.97 -19.68
C ASN A 394 2.71 12.31 -19.97
N THR A 395 3.23 13.07 -20.93
CA THR A 395 2.70 14.39 -21.33
C THR A 395 2.26 14.45 -22.79
N LEU A 396 2.32 13.32 -23.52
CA LEU A 396 1.99 13.24 -24.92
C LEU A 396 0.53 13.59 -25.16
N LYS A 397 0.28 14.52 -26.09
CA LYS A 397 -1.08 14.89 -26.49
C LYS A 397 -1.54 14.01 -27.66
N PRO A 398 -2.85 13.74 -27.80
CA PRO A 398 -3.37 12.90 -28.87
C PRO A 398 -2.93 13.33 -30.27
N ARG A 399 -2.86 14.64 -30.53
CA ARG A 399 -2.43 15.20 -31.81
C ARG A 399 -0.96 14.95 -32.17
N ASP A 400 -0.12 14.74 -31.14
CA ASP A 400 1.33 14.62 -31.29
C ASP A 400 1.77 13.15 -31.34
N LEU A 401 0.87 12.20 -30.99
CA LEU A 401 1.13 10.77 -30.91
C LEU A 401 1.68 10.20 -32.22
N ASN A 402 1.00 10.45 -33.33
CA ASN A 402 1.38 9.86 -34.63
C ASN A 402 2.77 10.32 -35.06
N LEU A 403 3.10 11.58 -34.83
CA LEU A 403 4.43 12.11 -35.15
C LEU A 403 5.50 11.49 -34.24
N TRP A 404 5.21 11.36 -32.95
CA TRP A 404 6.12 10.75 -31.98
C TRP A 404 6.41 9.29 -32.32
N VAL A 405 5.40 8.50 -32.67
CA VAL A 405 5.56 7.11 -33.11
C VAL A 405 6.37 7.00 -34.38
N ARG A 406 6.05 7.82 -35.40
CA ARG A 406 6.81 7.82 -36.69
C ARG A 406 8.29 8.18 -36.49
N ASN A 407 8.59 9.11 -35.59
CA ASN A 407 9.96 9.49 -35.30
C ASN A 407 10.73 8.35 -34.62
N ASN A 408 10.10 7.60 -33.69
CA ASN A 408 10.72 6.47 -33.04
C ASN A 408 10.91 5.29 -33.99
N LEU A 409 9.92 4.97 -34.83
CA LEU A 409 10.06 3.93 -35.84
C LEU A 409 11.20 4.26 -36.84
N ARG A 410 11.32 5.52 -37.26
CA ARG A 410 12.45 5.96 -38.10
C ARG A 410 13.78 5.88 -37.38
N LYS A 411 13.84 6.29 -36.10
CA LYS A 411 15.04 6.20 -35.26
C LYS A 411 15.56 4.77 -35.21
N TRP A 412 14.66 3.80 -35.14
CA TRP A 412 14.98 2.37 -35.02
C TRP A 412 15.04 1.64 -36.38
N GLY A 413 14.65 2.27 -37.47
CA GLY A 413 14.62 1.62 -38.78
C GLY A 413 13.51 0.57 -38.95
N ILE A 414 12.44 0.66 -38.14
CA ILE A 414 11.35 -0.34 -38.11
C ILE A 414 10.17 0.11 -38.99
N GLY A 415 9.68 -0.81 -39.84
CA GLY A 415 8.48 -0.60 -40.63
C GLY A 415 7.19 -0.70 -39.84
N GLU A 416 6.11 -0.10 -40.30
CA GLU A 416 4.80 -0.12 -39.61
C GLU A 416 4.26 -1.56 -39.44
N ASN A 417 4.50 -2.47 -40.33
CA ASN A 417 4.11 -3.87 -40.26
C ASN A 417 4.79 -4.65 -39.15
N ARG A 418 5.79 -4.07 -38.49
CA ARG A 418 6.50 -4.61 -37.33
C ARG A 418 6.20 -3.83 -36.05
N LEU A 419 5.12 -3.05 -36.01
CA LEU A 419 4.62 -2.36 -34.85
C LEU A 419 3.37 -3.06 -34.29
N ALA A 420 3.41 -3.53 -33.04
CA ALA A 420 2.24 -4.02 -32.31
C ALA A 420 1.78 -3.00 -31.27
N PHE A 421 0.49 -2.72 -31.18
CA PHE A 421 -0.06 -1.72 -30.27
C PHE A 421 -1.38 -2.14 -29.62
N ASP A 422 -1.74 -1.55 -28.45
CA ASP A 422 -3.07 -1.74 -27.85
C ASP A 422 -4.16 -1.12 -28.74
N GLY A 423 -4.91 -1.97 -29.40
CA GLY A 423 -5.98 -1.57 -30.32
C GLY A 423 -7.26 -1.09 -29.65
N LEU A 424 -7.37 -1.17 -28.33
CA LEU A 424 -8.53 -0.72 -27.59
C LEU A 424 -8.44 0.79 -27.31
N GLY A 425 -9.38 1.55 -27.86
CA GLY A 425 -9.47 2.99 -27.58
C GLY A 425 -8.67 3.89 -28.52
N ALA A 426 -8.06 3.36 -29.56
CA ALA A 426 -7.28 4.14 -30.54
C ALA A 426 -7.71 3.92 -32.00
N PRO A 427 -8.98 4.11 -32.38
CA PRO A 427 -9.43 3.88 -33.77
C PRO A 427 -8.69 4.78 -34.76
N THR A 428 -8.49 6.05 -34.44
CA THR A 428 -7.77 7.01 -35.29
C THR A 428 -6.27 6.70 -35.45
N PHE A 429 -5.66 5.98 -34.52
CA PHE A 429 -4.28 5.53 -34.64
C PHE A 429 -4.16 4.46 -35.73
N ARG A 430 -5.10 3.51 -35.78
CA ARG A 430 -5.13 2.46 -36.81
C ARG A 430 -5.26 3.02 -38.21
N ASP A 431 -5.99 4.11 -38.39
CA ASP A 431 -6.09 4.78 -39.72
C ASP A 431 -4.77 5.42 -40.14
N ALA A 432 -3.98 5.90 -39.17
CA ALA A 432 -2.67 6.51 -39.40
C ALA A 432 -1.54 5.48 -39.63
N PHE A 433 -1.72 4.24 -39.12
CA PHE A 433 -0.76 3.14 -39.21
C PHE A 433 -1.49 1.85 -39.64
N PRO A 434 -1.97 1.79 -40.89
CA PRO A 434 -2.83 0.69 -41.37
C PRO A 434 -2.14 -0.68 -41.43
N GLU A 435 -0.82 -0.72 -41.59
CA GLU A 435 -0.05 -1.96 -41.64
C GLU A 435 0.33 -2.49 -40.25
N SER A 436 0.12 -1.69 -39.18
CA SER A 436 0.48 -2.07 -37.83
C SER A 436 -0.48 -3.11 -37.23
N LEU A 437 0.00 -3.84 -36.21
CA LEU A 437 -0.70 -4.95 -35.60
C LEU A 437 -1.48 -4.47 -34.37
N ALA A 438 -2.80 -4.37 -34.49
CA ALA A 438 -3.66 -4.03 -33.37
C ALA A 438 -3.90 -5.24 -32.46
N ILE A 439 -3.50 -5.15 -31.19
CA ILE A 439 -3.79 -6.14 -30.15
C ILE A 439 -5.22 -5.91 -29.64
N LEU A 440 -6.13 -6.76 -30.05
CA LEU A 440 -7.52 -6.74 -29.61
C LEU A 440 -7.69 -7.77 -28.49
N ARG A 441 -7.87 -7.33 -27.28
CA ARG A 441 -7.83 -8.14 -26.03
C ARG A 441 -8.94 -9.20 -25.89
N GLY A 442 -9.87 -9.30 -26.86
CA GLY A 442 -11.07 -10.13 -26.73
C GLY A 442 -10.81 -11.64 -26.73
N VAL A 443 -10.54 -12.22 -27.90
CA VAL A 443 -10.45 -13.68 -28.07
C VAL A 443 -9.00 -14.15 -28.14
N PRO A 444 -8.61 -15.23 -27.44
CA PRO A 444 -7.29 -15.83 -27.58
C PRO A 444 -7.00 -16.26 -29.02
N LYS A 445 -5.75 -16.14 -29.46
CA LYS A 445 -5.33 -16.53 -30.82
C LYS A 445 -4.84 -17.97 -30.84
N ARG A 446 -5.02 -18.64 -31.98
CA ARG A 446 -4.46 -19.96 -32.23
C ARG A 446 -2.97 -19.86 -32.53
N LEU A 447 -2.17 -20.67 -31.85
CA LEU A 447 -0.74 -20.82 -32.09
C LEU A 447 -0.45 -21.67 -33.34
N ASP A 448 -1.35 -22.60 -33.68
CA ASP A 448 -1.19 -23.49 -34.83
C ASP A 448 -2.56 -23.90 -35.39
N LYS A 449 -2.77 -23.65 -36.68
CA LYS A 449 -4.03 -24.00 -37.35
C LYS A 449 -4.19 -25.51 -37.58
N SER A 450 -3.11 -26.28 -37.49
CA SER A 450 -3.09 -27.75 -37.73
C SER A 450 -3.40 -28.57 -36.48
N LYS A 451 -3.33 -28.00 -35.28
CA LYS A 451 -3.60 -28.67 -34.00
C LYS A 451 -4.98 -28.30 -33.47
N ASP A 452 -5.67 -29.32 -32.94
CA ASP A 452 -7.01 -29.19 -32.33
C ASP A 452 -6.98 -28.42 -30.98
N ASP A 453 -5.80 -28.01 -30.52
CA ASP A 453 -5.59 -27.22 -29.31
C ASP A 453 -6.11 -25.81 -29.53
N GLN A 454 -7.29 -25.56 -28.96
CA GLN A 454 -7.93 -24.25 -29.04
C GLN A 454 -7.55 -23.44 -27.79
N PRO A 455 -6.73 -22.37 -27.93
CA PRO A 455 -6.36 -21.47 -26.81
C PRO A 455 -7.57 -20.94 -26.04
N VAL A 456 -8.74 -20.85 -26.70
CA VAL A 456 -10.04 -20.49 -26.09
C VAL A 456 -10.44 -21.43 -24.94
N ARG A 457 -9.93 -22.67 -24.92
CA ARG A 457 -10.20 -23.62 -23.83
C ARG A 457 -9.37 -23.34 -22.58
N PHE A 458 -8.15 -22.75 -22.75
CA PHE A 458 -7.19 -22.56 -21.68
C PHE A 458 -7.17 -21.13 -21.16
N TYR A 459 -7.45 -20.14 -22.01
CA TYR A 459 -7.36 -18.71 -21.68
C TYR A 459 -8.73 -18.04 -21.73
N PHE A 460 -8.93 -17.10 -20.80
CA PHE A 460 -10.14 -16.28 -20.77
C PHE A 460 -10.17 -15.25 -21.90
N ASP A 461 -9.05 -14.59 -22.13
CA ASP A 461 -8.86 -13.58 -23.18
C ASP A 461 -7.41 -13.60 -23.71
N LEU A 462 -7.15 -12.80 -24.77
CA LEU A 462 -5.83 -12.69 -25.38
C LEU A 462 -4.78 -12.13 -24.41
N ARG A 463 -5.15 -11.21 -23.50
CA ARG A 463 -4.22 -10.66 -22.52
C ARG A 463 -3.71 -11.74 -21.56
N ALA A 464 -4.56 -12.68 -21.17
CA ALA A 464 -4.18 -13.82 -20.35
C ALA A 464 -3.22 -14.77 -21.09
N GLN A 465 -3.44 -15.00 -22.39
CA GLN A 465 -2.54 -15.78 -23.25
C GLN A 465 -1.17 -15.12 -23.40
N LEU A 466 -1.13 -13.82 -23.70
CA LEU A 466 0.12 -13.07 -23.82
C LEU A 466 0.92 -13.07 -22.51
N ALA A 467 0.23 -12.93 -21.39
CA ALA A 467 0.89 -12.94 -20.09
C ALA A 467 1.45 -14.31 -19.71
N ASP A 468 0.77 -15.40 -20.07
CA ASP A 468 1.27 -16.75 -19.84
C ASP A 468 2.53 -17.02 -20.69
N GLU A 469 2.53 -16.60 -21.94
CA GLU A 469 3.69 -16.67 -22.84
C GLU A 469 4.86 -15.86 -22.28
N MET A 470 4.62 -14.60 -21.89
CA MET A 470 5.64 -13.73 -21.30
C MET A 470 6.24 -14.35 -20.03
N VAL A 471 5.39 -14.82 -19.11
CA VAL A 471 5.83 -15.43 -17.86
C VAL A 471 6.62 -16.71 -18.10
N THR A 472 6.14 -17.58 -19.00
CA THR A 472 6.81 -18.82 -19.38
C THR A 472 8.20 -18.54 -19.94
N ARG A 473 8.35 -17.50 -20.75
CA ARG A 473 9.61 -17.08 -21.34
C ARG A 473 10.55 -16.46 -20.29
N ILE A 474 10.06 -15.57 -19.42
CA ILE A 474 10.85 -15.02 -18.31
C ILE A 474 11.39 -16.13 -17.40
N LYS A 475 10.55 -17.12 -17.10
CA LYS A 475 10.95 -18.29 -16.27
C LYS A 475 11.88 -19.27 -16.99
N GLY A 476 12.01 -19.15 -18.29
CA GLY A 476 12.80 -20.07 -19.09
C GLY A 476 12.30 -21.52 -19.04
N THR A 477 11.00 -21.73 -18.76
CA THR A 477 10.43 -23.07 -18.49
C THR A 477 10.72 -24.06 -19.62
N ASN A 478 10.77 -23.59 -20.86
CA ASN A 478 11.02 -24.43 -22.03
C ASN A 478 12.43 -24.24 -22.60
N LEU A 479 13.19 -23.25 -22.14
CA LEU A 479 14.48 -22.86 -22.69
C LEU A 479 15.65 -23.24 -21.80
N GLY A 480 15.43 -23.39 -20.49
CA GLY A 480 16.50 -23.62 -19.52
C GLY A 480 17.30 -22.37 -19.16
N TYR A 481 16.90 -21.20 -19.68
CA TYR A 481 17.44 -19.88 -19.36
C TYR A 481 16.34 -18.82 -19.51
N CYS A 482 16.52 -17.64 -18.94
CA CYS A 482 15.57 -16.54 -19.10
C CYS A 482 15.47 -16.12 -20.57
N GLY A 483 14.31 -16.31 -21.18
CA GLY A 483 14.07 -16.06 -22.59
C GLY A 483 13.81 -14.60 -22.96
N PHE A 484 13.95 -13.66 -22.01
CA PHE A 484 13.97 -12.22 -22.25
C PHE A 484 15.23 -11.59 -21.68
N SER A 485 15.66 -10.51 -22.28
CA SER A 485 16.75 -9.67 -21.79
C SER A 485 16.50 -8.20 -22.07
N ILE A 486 17.23 -7.32 -21.42
CA ILE A 486 17.13 -5.87 -21.55
C ILE A 486 18.51 -5.26 -21.66
N ASN A 487 18.67 -4.25 -22.50
CA ASN A 487 19.91 -3.47 -22.56
C ASN A 487 20.20 -2.85 -21.19
N PRO A 488 21.33 -3.19 -20.54
CA PRO A 488 21.65 -2.70 -19.20
C PRO A 488 21.65 -1.18 -19.05
N GLU A 489 21.99 -0.45 -20.12
CA GLU A 489 22.01 1.01 -20.14
C GLU A 489 20.61 1.65 -19.97
N LEU A 490 19.54 0.88 -20.22
CA LEU A 490 18.18 1.34 -20.01
C LEU A 490 17.78 1.31 -18.54
N LEU A 491 18.30 0.37 -17.76
CA LEU A 491 17.84 0.08 -16.41
C LEU A 491 17.93 1.27 -15.46
N ASP A 492 18.98 2.07 -15.60
CA ASP A 492 19.22 3.25 -14.76
C ASP A 492 18.63 4.56 -15.35
N LYS A 493 18.06 4.49 -16.57
CA LYS A 493 17.38 5.66 -17.14
C LYS A 493 16.10 6.00 -16.36
N PRO A 494 15.75 7.30 -16.28
CA PRO A 494 14.54 7.74 -15.59
C PRO A 494 13.28 7.25 -16.29
N TYR A 495 12.29 6.85 -15.49
CA TYR A 495 10.92 6.54 -15.91
C TYR A 495 9.95 7.15 -14.91
N VAL A 496 9.27 8.22 -15.30
CA VAL A 496 8.40 9.05 -14.44
C VAL A 496 9.17 9.59 -13.22
N ASN A 497 9.04 8.96 -12.07
CA ASN A 497 9.70 9.33 -10.81
C ASN A 497 10.61 8.23 -10.25
N LYS A 498 10.97 7.26 -11.07
CA LYS A 498 11.81 6.09 -10.71
C LYS A 498 12.78 5.80 -11.84
N THR A 499 13.64 4.80 -11.65
CA THR A 499 14.38 4.19 -12.76
C THR A 499 13.51 3.15 -13.49
N ILE A 500 13.88 2.80 -14.71
CA ILE A 500 13.23 1.71 -15.46
C ILE A 500 13.31 0.40 -14.68
N ARG A 501 14.45 0.10 -14.04
CA ARG A 501 14.63 -1.07 -13.17
C ARG A 501 13.57 -1.10 -12.06
N GLU A 502 13.45 -0.01 -11.31
CA GLU A 502 12.48 0.08 -10.20
C GLU A 502 11.04 -0.03 -10.69
N ALA A 503 10.73 0.60 -11.82
CA ALA A 503 9.39 0.57 -12.41
C ALA A 503 9.01 -0.84 -12.87
N LEU A 504 9.89 -1.56 -13.57
CA LEU A 504 9.67 -2.95 -13.97
C LEU A 504 9.56 -3.88 -12.75
N MET A 505 10.43 -3.67 -11.75
CA MET A 505 10.39 -4.44 -10.50
C MET A 505 9.08 -4.27 -9.74
N ASP A 506 8.50 -3.08 -9.75
CA ASP A 506 7.19 -2.83 -9.15
C ASP A 506 6.05 -3.39 -10.03
N GLN A 507 6.09 -3.11 -11.33
CA GLN A 507 5.00 -3.45 -12.25
C GLN A 507 4.86 -4.95 -12.51
N ARG A 508 5.93 -5.78 -12.34
CA ARG A 508 5.81 -7.25 -12.40
C ARG A 508 4.69 -7.78 -11.49
N ARG A 509 4.47 -7.10 -10.35
CA ARG A 509 3.44 -7.47 -9.36
C ARG A 509 2.01 -7.26 -9.85
N ALA A 510 1.83 -6.51 -10.92
CA ALA A 510 0.55 -6.32 -11.59
C ALA A 510 0.18 -7.53 -12.49
N ILE A 511 1.18 -8.29 -12.92
CA ILE A 511 0.99 -9.49 -13.74
C ILE A 511 0.63 -10.64 -12.80
N ARG A 512 -0.68 -10.84 -12.60
CA ARG A 512 -1.23 -11.82 -11.67
C ARG A 512 -2.41 -12.57 -12.24
N ARG A 513 -2.50 -13.84 -11.87
CA ARG A 513 -3.67 -14.66 -12.14
C ARG A 513 -4.84 -14.25 -11.24
N ASP A 514 -6.03 -14.24 -11.82
CA ASP A 514 -7.30 -14.04 -11.10
C ASP A 514 -7.88 -15.42 -10.73
N VAL A 515 -7.22 -16.10 -9.81
CA VAL A 515 -7.53 -17.47 -9.41
C VAL A 515 -8.99 -17.63 -8.94
N GLU A 516 -9.55 -16.59 -8.32
CA GLU A 516 -10.95 -16.60 -7.84
C GLU A 516 -11.97 -16.67 -8.97
N ARG A 517 -11.62 -16.17 -10.17
CA ARG A 517 -12.53 -16.09 -11.33
C ARG A 517 -12.11 -17.00 -12.48
N GLU A 518 -11.14 -17.87 -12.28
CA GLU A 518 -10.56 -18.72 -13.33
C GLU A 518 -11.46 -19.90 -13.77
N ASN A 519 -12.62 -20.08 -13.47
CA ASN A 519 -13.58 -21.12 -13.93
C ASN A 519 -13.02 -22.11 -14.99
N GLY A 520 -11.83 -22.70 -14.72
CA GLY A 520 -11.12 -23.61 -15.62
C GLY A 520 -10.35 -22.93 -16.78
N LYS A 521 -10.33 -21.59 -16.86
CA LYS A 521 -9.55 -20.84 -17.85
C LYS A 521 -8.65 -19.82 -17.15
N LEU A 522 -7.38 -19.83 -17.52
CA LEU A 522 -6.42 -18.85 -17.01
C LEU A 522 -6.91 -17.42 -17.28
N ARG A 523 -6.92 -16.62 -16.25
CA ARG A 523 -7.39 -15.25 -16.27
C ARG A 523 -6.44 -14.33 -15.52
N LEU A 524 -6.20 -13.13 -16.06
CA LEU A 524 -5.48 -12.09 -15.35
C LEU A 524 -6.40 -11.24 -14.48
N LEU A 525 -5.84 -10.67 -13.41
CA LEU A 525 -6.49 -9.57 -12.69
C LEU A 525 -6.82 -8.44 -13.66
N LYS A 526 -7.98 -7.82 -13.46
CA LYS A 526 -8.35 -6.63 -14.23
C LYS A 526 -7.32 -5.52 -14.04
N LYS A 527 -7.02 -4.75 -15.10
CA LYS A 527 -6.03 -3.65 -15.06
C LYS A 527 -6.26 -2.69 -13.88
N GLN A 528 -7.52 -2.40 -13.54
CA GLN A 528 -7.86 -1.55 -12.38
C GLN A 528 -7.53 -2.19 -11.03
N GLU A 529 -7.66 -3.51 -10.90
CA GLU A 529 -7.31 -4.24 -9.68
C GLU A 529 -5.79 -4.35 -9.55
N ALA A 530 -5.11 -4.65 -10.64
CA ALA A 530 -3.66 -4.67 -10.75
C ALA A 530 -3.03 -3.29 -10.42
N LYS A 531 -3.62 -2.21 -10.94
CA LYS A 531 -3.24 -0.81 -10.63
C LYS A 531 -3.32 -0.49 -9.12
N LYS A 532 -4.29 -1.06 -8.39
CA LYS A 532 -4.39 -0.91 -6.93
C LYS A 532 -3.26 -1.60 -6.17
N ILE A 533 -2.72 -2.70 -6.70
CA ILE A 533 -1.65 -3.47 -6.08
C ILE A 533 -0.31 -2.74 -6.21
N VAL A 534 -0.06 -2.15 -7.38
CA VAL A 534 1.23 -1.53 -7.72
C VAL A 534 1.23 -0.03 -7.43
N GLY A 535 0.06 0.60 -7.38
CA GLY A 535 -0.09 2.05 -7.18
C GLY A 535 0.02 2.87 -8.48
N CYS A 536 0.33 2.25 -9.62
CA CYS A 536 0.39 2.87 -10.93
C CYS A 536 -0.16 1.90 -11.99
N SER A 537 -0.36 2.37 -13.23
CA SER A 537 -0.66 1.49 -14.35
C SER A 537 0.58 0.66 -14.72
N PRO A 538 0.44 -0.63 -15.08
CA PRO A 538 1.56 -1.48 -15.49
C PRO A 538 1.98 -1.25 -16.95
N ASP A 539 1.96 0.00 -17.40
CA ASP A 539 2.13 0.38 -18.81
C ASP A 539 3.52 0.01 -19.34
N LEU A 540 4.55 0.03 -18.51
CA LEU A 540 5.92 -0.31 -18.93
C LEU A 540 6.06 -1.81 -19.24
N ILE A 541 5.67 -2.69 -18.32
CA ILE A 541 5.80 -4.13 -18.52
C ILE A 541 4.80 -4.67 -19.55
N GLU A 542 3.58 -4.11 -19.61
CA GLU A 542 2.58 -4.47 -20.63
C GLU A 542 2.99 -3.94 -22.01
N GLY A 543 3.33 -2.65 -22.10
CA GLY A 543 3.68 -2.00 -23.35
C GLY A 543 5.00 -2.47 -23.97
N THR A 544 5.82 -3.19 -23.22
CA THR A 544 7.06 -3.80 -23.71
C THR A 544 6.92 -5.33 -23.81
N PHE A 545 7.27 -6.05 -22.78
CA PHE A 545 7.43 -7.51 -22.79
C PHE A 545 6.13 -8.27 -23.09
N LEU A 546 4.98 -7.83 -22.56
CA LEU A 546 3.72 -8.49 -22.85
C LEU A 546 3.31 -8.31 -24.32
N TYR A 547 3.47 -7.11 -24.89
CA TYR A 547 3.11 -6.89 -26.30
C TYR A 547 4.13 -7.49 -27.28
N ARG A 548 5.41 -7.69 -26.84
CA ARG A 548 6.39 -8.42 -27.65
C ARG A 548 5.93 -9.86 -27.94
N THR A 549 5.33 -10.54 -26.95
CA THR A 549 4.84 -11.91 -27.14
C THR A 549 3.68 -12.02 -28.15
N TYR A 550 3.07 -10.90 -28.53
CA TYR A 550 2.05 -10.92 -29.56
C TYR A 550 2.59 -11.35 -30.92
N PHE A 551 3.84 -11.00 -31.24
CA PHE A 551 4.51 -11.43 -32.46
C PHE A 551 4.74 -12.95 -32.46
N ASP A 552 5.06 -13.54 -31.31
CA ASP A 552 5.26 -14.97 -31.16
C ASP A 552 3.96 -15.77 -31.42
N ILE A 553 2.82 -15.20 -31.01
CA ILE A 553 1.50 -15.85 -31.15
C ILE A 553 0.89 -15.63 -32.56
N CYS A 554 1.30 -14.57 -33.26
CA CYS A 554 0.64 -14.20 -34.52
C CYS A 554 1.13 -14.96 -35.73
N ASP A 555 2.12 -15.88 -35.58
CA ASP A 555 2.68 -16.63 -36.74
C ASP A 555 3.07 -15.67 -37.89
N ILE A 556 3.67 -14.52 -37.55
CA ILE A 556 4.23 -13.62 -38.51
C ILE A 556 5.51 -14.29 -38.99
N MET A 557 5.33 -15.20 -39.97
CA MET A 557 6.45 -15.79 -40.70
C MET A 557 7.26 -14.62 -41.26
N ILE A 558 8.48 -14.56 -40.84
CA ILE A 558 9.49 -13.70 -41.40
C ILE A 558 9.61 -14.16 -42.86
N ASP A 559 9.20 -13.34 -43.80
CA ASP A 559 9.72 -13.46 -45.18
C ASP A 559 11.23 -13.15 -45.08
N ILE A 560 11.99 -14.17 -44.70
CA ILE A 560 13.45 -14.14 -44.86
C ILE A 560 13.64 -14.11 -46.40
N PRO A 561 14.22 -13.06 -46.96
CA PRO A 561 14.54 -13.03 -48.36
C PRO A 561 15.29 -14.31 -48.75
N ASN A 562 14.88 -14.96 -49.84
CA ASN A 562 15.41 -16.25 -50.26
C ASN A 562 16.95 -16.29 -50.37
N ASP A 563 17.57 -15.16 -50.63
CA ASP A 563 19.02 -14.93 -50.71
C ASP A 563 19.72 -15.18 -49.34
N ILE A 564 19.11 -14.81 -48.24
CA ILE A 564 19.67 -15.08 -46.89
C ILE A 564 19.47 -16.55 -46.47
N MET A 565 18.36 -17.16 -46.88
CA MET A 565 18.11 -18.58 -46.62
C MET A 565 19.10 -19.48 -47.38
N ASP A 566 19.59 -19.05 -48.52
CA ASP A 566 20.60 -19.80 -49.29
C ASP A 566 22.01 -19.64 -48.68
N GLU A 567 22.35 -18.52 -48.09
CA GLU A 567 23.61 -18.34 -47.36
C GLU A 567 23.66 -19.14 -46.03
N LEU A 568 22.53 -19.26 -45.32
CA LEU A 568 22.43 -20.03 -44.08
C LEU A 568 22.48 -21.56 -44.26
N LYS A 569 22.28 -22.05 -45.53
CA LYS A 569 22.45 -23.48 -45.84
C LYS A 569 23.90 -23.93 -45.93
N TYR A 570 24.84 -23.02 -45.95
CA TYR A 570 26.29 -23.29 -46.11
C TYR A 570 27.12 -22.92 -44.86
N LEU A 571 26.47 -22.48 -43.74
CA LEU A 571 27.02 -22.34 -42.42
C LEU A 571 26.56 -23.51 -41.53
#